data_76cc2dd21a06d5fcfd5f3d82d41f8355
#
_entry.id   76cc2dd21a06d5fcfd5f3d82d41f8355
#
_cell.length_a   1.000
_cell.length_b   1.000
_cell.length_c   1.000
_cell.angle_alpha   90.00
_cell.angle_beta   90.00
_cell.angle_gamma   90.00
#
_symmetry.space_group_name_H-M   'P 1'
#
loop_
_entity.id
_entity.type
_entity.pdbx_description
1 polymer ?
#
loop_
_entity_poly.entity_id
_entity_poly.type
_entity_poly.pdbx_seq_one_letter_code
_entity_poly.pdbx_strand_id
1 'polypeptide(L)'
;MITSKDCFAKYGDPSANEHKFMVVWDVPTALEHGAIPKRIYCNKDIVPLLEKAFKNVNDRFLAEQIKTFDGVFNIRRKRGASSMSLHSWGLAIDINAAWNGFGKKPTMSPALVKCFTDAGLDWGGVWKRADGMHFQISKL
;
A
#
# COMPACT_ATOMS: atom_id res chain seq x y z
N MET A 1 12.79 -8.33 1.44
CA MET A 1 11.92 -7.13 1.46
C MET A 1 12.50 -6.05 0.56
N ILE A 2 11.68 -5.41 -0.24
CA ILE A 2 12.10 -4.32 -1.15
C ILE A 2 12.58 -3.12 -0.33
N THR A 3 13.68 -2.52 -0.76
CA THR A 3 14.28 -1.36 -0.12
C THR A 3 14.19 -0.12 -1.02
N SER A 4 14.45 1.06 -0.45
CA SER A 4 14.54 2.29 -1.24
C SER A 4 15.65 2.20 -2.30
N LYS A 5 16.74 1.50 -2.00
CA LYS A 5 17.83 1.29 -2.96
C LYS A 5 17.34 0.54 -4.19
N ASP A 6 16.50 -0.48 -4.00
CA ASP A 6 15.90 -1.22 -5.11
C ASP A 6 15.02 -0.31 -5.97
N CYS A 7 14.25 0.57 -5.33
CA CYS A 7 13.38 1.51 -6.02
C CYS A 7 14.16 2.56 -6.79
N PHE A 8 15.24 3.10 -6.22
CA PHE A 8 16.14 4.02 -6.95
C PHE A 8 16.74 3.35 -8.18
N ALA A 9 17.15 2.08 -8.07
CA ALA A 9 17.72 1.34 -9.19
C ALA A 9 16.71 1.14 -10.32
N LYS A 10 15.44 0.87 -10.00
CA LYS A 10 14.41 0.61 -11.00
C LYS A 10 13.76 1.88 -11.55
N TYR A 11 13.44 2.84 -10.69
CA TYR A 11 12.61 4.00 -11.04
C TYR A 11 13.37 5.32 -11.02
N GLY A 12 14.56 5.37 -10.44
CA GLY A 12 15.32 6.58 -10.23
C GLY A 12 14.75 7.45 -9.10
N ASP A 13 15.16 8.71 -9.09
CA ASP A 13 14.69 9.69 -8.11
C ASP A 13 13.17 9.90 -8.26
N PRO A 14 12.38 9.73 -7.19
CA PRO A 14 10.94 9.83 -7.31
C PRO A 14 10.45 11.22 -7.70
N SER A 15 11.09 12.28 -7.24
CA SER A 15 10.67 13.64 -7.58
C SER A 15 10.97 14.00 -9.04
N ALA A 16 12.09 13.51 -9.59
CA ALA A 16 12.47 13.77 -10.97
C ALA A 16 11.73 12.88 -11.98
N ASN A 17 11.30 11.68 -11.57
CA ASN A 17 10.79 10.65 -12.48
C ASN A 17 9.35 10.24 -12.22
N GLU A 18 8.63 10.95 -11.36
CA GLU A 18 7.24 10.65 -11.00
C GLU A 18 6.38 10.33 -12.23
N HIS A 19 6.44 11.17 -13.25
CA HIS A 19 5.65 11.03 -14.48
C HIS A 19 5.94 9.75 -15.29
N LYS A 20 7.06 9.07 -15.01
CA LYS A 20 7.46 7.86 -15.73
C LYS A 20 6.82 6.60 -15.16
N PHE A 21 6.46 6.59 -13.88
CA PHE A 21 5.97 5.40 -13.21
C PHE A 21 4.60 5.55 -12.55
N MET A 22 4.12 6.77 -12.33
CA MET A 22 2.82 7.00 -11.69
C MET A 22 1.68 7.04 -12.70
N VAL A 23 0.52 6.53 -12.28
CA VAL A 23 -0.72 6.56 -13.06
C VAL A 23 -1.89 6.91 -12.15
N VAL A 24 -2.94 7.48 -12.72
CA VAL A 24 -4.24 7.56 -12.06
C VAL A 24 -5.01 6.31 -12.47
N TRP A 25 -5.15 5.38 -11.53
CA TRP A 25 -5.86 4.13 -11.77
C TRP A 25 -7.35 4.30 -11.47
N ASP A 26 -8.18 4.07 -12.48
CA ASP A 26 -9.64 4.00 -12.29
C ASP A 26 -9.97 2.62 -11.71
N VAL A 27 -10.40 2.60 -10.45
CA VAL A 27 -10.76 1.35 -9.78
C VAL A 27 -12.03 0.79 -10.42
N PRO A 28 -12.05 -0.49 -10.84
CA PRO A 28 -13.27 -1.10 -11.40
C PRO A 28 -14.46 -0.92 -10.45
N THR A 29 -15.62 -0.56 -10.99
CA THR A 29 -16.84 -0.28 -10.22
C THR A 29 -17.18 -1.41 -9.25
N ALA A 30 -16.98 -2.67 -9.66
CA ALA A 30 -17.22 -3.83 -8.82
C ALA A 30 -16.35 -3.88 -7.56
N LEU A 31 -15.24 -3.14 -7.53
CA LEU A 31 -14.30 -3.09 -6.41
C LEU A 31 -14.43 -1.81 -5.57
N GLU A 32 -15.32 -0.91 -5.94
CA GLU A 32 -15.57 0.34 -5.21
C GLU A 32 -16.47 0.07 -3.98
N HIS A 33 -15.90 -0.54 -2.95
CA HIS A 33 -16.62 -0.85 -1.72
C HIS A 33 -16.05 -0.08 -0.53
N GLY A 34 -16.95 0.43 0.31
CA GLY A 34 -16.55 1.09 1.55
C GLY A 34 -15.64 2.28 1.29
N ALA A 35 -14.48 2.27 1.91
CA ALA A 35 -13.50 3.36 1.85
C ALA A 35 -12.58 3.31 0.63
N ILE A 36 -12.69 2.30 -0.24
CA ILE A 36 -11.85 2.20 -1.44
C ILE A 36 -12.21 3.33 -2.40
N PRO A 37 -11.25 4.21 -2.78
CA PRO A 37 -11.54 5.32 -3.68
C PRO A 37 -11.88 4.85 -5.10
N LYS A 38 -12.58 5.70 -5.84
CA LYS A 38 -12.86 5.45 -7.27
C LYS A 38 -11.61 5.55 -8.13
N ARG A 39 -10.66 6.39 -7.73
CA ARG A 39 -9.39 6.61 -8.42
C ARG A 39 -8.27 6.59 -7.41
N ILE A 40 -7.15 5.97 -7.79
CA ILE A 40 -5.96 5.88 -6.94
C ILE A 40 -4.76 6.32 -7.76
N TYR A 41 -4.03 7.33 -7.26
CA TYR A 41 -2.77 7.75 -7.83
C TYR A 41 -1.66 6.87 -7.27
N CYS A 42 -1.10 5.99 -8.10
CA CYS A 42 -0.15 4.98 -7.67
C CYS A 42 0.84 4.64 -8.78
N ASN A 43 1.87 3.89 -8.42
CA ASN A 43 2.78 3.33 -9.40
C ASN A 43 2.03 2.32 -10.28
N LYS A 44 2.27 2.37 -11.59
CA LYS A 44 1.66 1.43 -12.54
C LYS A 44 1.88 -0.04 -12.18
N ASP A 45 3.01 -0.35 -11.55
CA ASP A 45 3.38 -1.73 -11.22
C ASP A 45 2.61 -2.29 -10.02
N ILE A 46 2.06 -1.44 -9.14
CA ILE A 46 1.24 -1.91 -8.01
C ILE A 46 -0.23 -2.14 -8.42
N VAL A 47 -0.68 -1.60 -9.54
CA VAL A 47 -2.10 -1.69 -9.97
C VAL A 47 -2.62 -3.12 -10.01
N PRO A 48 -1.95 -4.10 -10.65
CA PRO A 48 -2.46 -5.47 -10.68
C PRO A 48 -2.58 -6.10 -9.29
N LEU A 49 -1.69 -5.72 -8.37
CA LEU A 49 -1.69 -6.25 -7.00
C LEU A 49 -2.83 -5.65 -6.17
N LEU A 50 -3.08 -4.35 -6.32
CA LEU A 50 -4.21 -3.70 -5.66
C LEU A 50 -5.54 -4.24 -6.18
N GLU A 51 -5.66 -4.44 -7.48
CA GLU A 51 -6.85 -5.03 -8.08
C GLU A 51 -7.13 -6.41 -7.49
N LYS A 52 -6.11 -7.26 -7.41
CA LYS A 52 -6.22 -8.59 -6.82
C LYS A 52 -6.57 -8.52 -5.32
N ALA A 53 -5.92 -7.62 -4.59
CA ALA A 53 -6.20 -7.45 -3.15
C ALA A 53 -7.65 -7.01 -2.91
N PHE A 54 -8.13 -6.03 -3.65
CA PHE A 54 -9.51 -5.54 -3.51
C PHE A 54 -10.52 -6.60 -3.96
N LYS A 55 -10.19 -7.38 -4.97
CA LYS A 55 -11.02 -8.53 -5.37
C LYS A 55 -11.10 -9.56 -4.24
N ASN A 56 -9.97 -9.87 -3.60
CA ASN A 56 -9.95 -10.77 -2.45
C ASN A 56 -10.83 -10.23 -1.31
N VAL A 57 -10.74 -8.95 -1.01
CA VAL A 57 -11.56 -8.29 0.01
C VAL A 57 -13.05 -8.45 -0.29
N ASN A 58 -13.43 -8.22 -1.53
CA ASN A 58 -14.82 -8.33 -1.98
C ASN A 58 -15.31 -9.79 -1.94
N ASP A 59 -14.54 -10.71 -2.52
CA ASP A 59 -14.90 -12.13 -2.59
C ASP A 59 -15.00 -12.79 -1.20
N ARG A 60 -14.25 -12.27 -0.23
CA ARG A 60 -14.21 -12.78 1.16
C ARG A 60 -15.12 -12.02 2.11
N PHE A 61 -15.93 -11.08 1.58
CA PHE A 61 -16.89 -10.29 2.36
C PHE A 61 -16.26 -9.48 3.49
N LEU A 62 -15.09 -8.86 3.23
CA LEU A 62 -14.33 -8.11 4.23
C LEU A 62 -14.28 -6.60 3.95
N ALA A 63 -15.05 -6.12 2.97
CA ALA A 63 -15.02 -4.70 2.57
C ALA A 63 -15.32 -3.75 3.74
N GLU A 64 -16.20 -4.11 4.66
CA GLU A 64 -16.54 -3.32 5.83
C GLU A 64 -15.37 -3.11 6.79
N GLN A 65 -14.37 -3.98 6.72
CA GLN A 65 -13.18 -3.86 7.57
C GLN A 65 -12.20 -2.81 7.08
N ILE A 66 -12.31 -2.36 5.83
CA ILE A 66 -11.56 -1.20 5.33
C ILE A 66 -12.36 0.04 5.69
N LYS A 67 -11.98 0.69 6.78
CA LYS A 67 -12.68 1.87 7.32
C LYS A 67 -12.21 3.17 6.69
N THR A 68 -10.90 3.25 6.40
CA THR A 68 -10.28 4.41 5.76
C THR A 68 -9.21 3.96 4.77
N PHE A 69 -9.04 4.75 3.72
CA PHE A 69 -7.95 4.62 2.76
C PHE A 69 -7.10 5.88 2.91
N ASP A 70 -5.90 5.75 3.47
CA ASP A 70 -5.17 6.89 4.04
C ASP A 70 -4.06 7.43 3.14
N GLY A 71 -3.75 6.75 2.05
CA GLY A 71 -2.84 7.29 1.05
C GLY A 71 -1.95 6.28 0.37
N VAL A 72 -1.31 6.73 -0.70
CA VAL A 72 -0.40 5.94 -1.53
C VAL A 72 0.89 6.72 -1.78
N PHE A 73 0.81 7.82 -2.52
CA PHE A 73 2.00 8.55 -2.96
C PHE A 73 2.33 9.69 -2.02
N ASN A 74 3.56 9.63 -1.47
CA ASN A 74 4.10 10.67 -0.62
C ASN A 74 5.62 10.55 -0.61
N ILE A 75 6.31 11.54 -1.17
CA ILE A 75 7.79 11.55 -1.19
C ILE A 75 8.27 11.96 0.19
N ARG A 76 8.76 11.01 0.96
CA ARG A 76 9.25 11.23 2.32
C ARG A 76 10.19 10.12 2.78
N ARG A 77 10.95 10.41 3.82
CA ARG A 77 11.74 9.40 4.50
C ARG A 77 10.85 8.50 5.36
N LYS A 78 11.31 7.27 5.61
CA LYS A 78 10.68 6.39 6.59
C LYS A 78 10.73 7.06 7.97
N ARG A 79 9.69 6.84 8.77
CA ARG A 79 9.67 7.30 10.16
C ARG A 79 10.82 6.63 10.93
N GLY A 80 11.63 7.44 11.64
CA GLY A 80 12.75 6.96 12.43
C GLY A 80 13.95 6.45 11.64
N ALA A 81 14.02 6.71 10.32
CA ALA A 81 15.11 6.28 9.46
C ALA A 81 15.51 7.36 8.45
N SER A 82 16.72 7.24 7.89
CA SER A 82 17.21 8.15 6.86
C SER A 82 16.80 7.72 5.46
N SER A 83 16.44 6.46 5.25
CA SER A 83 16.03 5.93 3.95
C SER A 83 14.63 6.39 3.56
N MET A 84 14.37 6.44 2.25
CA MET A 84 13.08 6.85 1.72
C MET A 84 12.02 5.76 1.94
N SER A 85 10.78 6.18 2.21
CA SER A 85 9.62 5.28 2.24
C SER A 85 9.26 4.83 0.82
N LEU A 86 8.74 3.62 0.66
CA LEU A 86 8.24 3.13 -0.63
C LEU A 86 7.01 3.91 -1.13
N HIS A 87 6.31 4.63 -0.25
CA HIS A 87 5.31 5.60 -0.67
C HIS A 87 5.87 6.65 -1.65
N SER A 88 7.18 6.92 -1.57
CA SER A 88 7.84 7.87 -2.47
C SER A 88 7.78 7.46 -3.94
N TRP A 89 7.60 6.18 -4.22
CA TRP A 89 7.43 5.64 -5.58
C TRP A 89 6.02 5.13 -5.85
N GLY A 90 5.05 5.41 -4.97
CA GLY A 90 3.68 4.93 -5.12
C GLY A 90 3.54 3.41 -5.02
N LEU A 91 4.45 2.75 -4.32
CA LEU A 91 4.52 1.28 -4.19
C LEU A 91 4.02 0.78 -2.83
N ALA A 92 3.36 1.63 -2.08
CA ALA A 92 2.79 1.29 -0.78
C ALA A 92 1.44 1.97 -0.60
N ILE A 93 0.58 1.35 0.20
CA ILE A 93 -0.71 1.92 0.60
C ILE A 93 -0.83 1.87 2.12
N ASP A 94 -1.57 2.82 2.67
CA ASP A 94 -1.98 2.82 4.06
C ASP A 94 -3.50 2.74 4.14
N ILE A 95 -4.00 1.84 4.98
CA ILE A 95 -5.43 1.72 5.30
C ILE A 95 -5.61 1.66 6.81
N ASN A 96 -6.76 2.10 7.30
CA ASN A 96 -7.13 2.06 8.73
C ASN A 96 -6.06 2.69 9.64
N ALA A 97 -5.46 3.79 9.22
CA ALA A 97 -4.35 4.43 9.93
C ALA A 97 -4.69 4.84 11.36
N ALA A 98 -5.91 5.34 11.60
CA ALA A 98 -6.34 5.78 12.92
C ALA A 98 -6.31 4.68 13.99
N TRP A 99 -6.46 3.42 13.56
CA TRP A 99 -6.47 2.24 14.45
C TRP A 99 -5.16 1.45 14.42
N ASN A 100 -4.22 1.83 13.58
CA ASN A 100 -2.97 1.10 13.33
C ASN A 100 -1.77 2.03 13.29
N GLY A 101 -1.64 2.88 14.30
CA GLY A 101 -0.55 3.85 14.41
C GLY A 101 0.82 3.20 14.37
N PHE A 102 1.80 3.91 13.80
CA PHE A 102 3.17 3.45 13.71
C PHE A 102 3.75 3.13 15.09
N GLY A 103 4.37 1.96 15.23
CA GLY A 103 4.96 1.49 16.49
C GLY A 103 3.95 0.95 17.49
N LYS A 104 2.66 0.95 17.17
CA LYS A 104 1.59 0.43 18.02
C LYS A 104 1.18 -0.98 17.61
N LYS A 105 0.52 -1.71 18.51
CA LYS A 105 0.01 -3.03 18.21
C LYS A 105 -1.05 -2.94 17.09
N PRO A 106 -0.90 -3.69 15.99
CA PRO A 106 -1.89 -3.69 14.91
C PRO A 106 -3.23 -4.23 15.36
N THR A 107 -4.31 -3.70 14.77
CA THR A 107 -5.69 -4.11 15.05
C THR A 107 -6.38 -4.79 13.86
N MET A 108 -5.73 -4.86 12.69
CA MET A 108 -6.33 -5.52 11.53
C MET A 108 -6.54 -7.00 11.76
N SER A 109 -7.67 -7.52 11.29
CA SER A 109 -7.92 -8.96 11.34
C SER A 109 -6.92 -9.71 10.44
N PRO A 110 -6.49 -10.92 10.83
CA PRO A 110 -5.65 -11.76 9.96
C PRO A 110 -6.29 -12.02 8.59
N ALA A 111 -7.61 -12.14 8.53
CA ALA A 111 -8.33 -12.34 7.27
C ALA A 111 -8.19 -11.16 6.32
N LEU A 112 -8.31 -9.92 6.83
CA LEU A 112 -8.12 -8.72 6.02
C LEU A 112 -6.66 -8.60 5.53
N VAL A 113 -5.70 -8.80 6.42
CA VAL A 113 -4.27 -8.79 6.07
C VAL A 113 -3.98 -9.80 4.95
N LYS A 114 -4.56 -10.98 5.04
CA LYS A 114 -4.34 -12.05 4.06
C LYS A 114 -4.86 -11.69 2.67
N CYS A 115 -5.88 -10.86 2.55
CA CYS A 115 -6.35 -10.37 1.26
C CYS A 115 -5.22 -9.66 0.49
N PHE A 116 -4.40 -8.90 1.19
CA PHE A 116 -3.30 -8.12 0.61
C PHE A 116 -2.03 -8.97 0.45
N THR A 117 -1.69 -9.77 1.44
CA THR A 117 -0.49 -10.62 1.35
C THR A 117 -0.63 -11.71 0.28
N ASP A 118 -1.82 -12.30 0.12
CA ASP A 118 -2.10 -13.24 -0.98
C ASP A 118 -1.99 -12.57 -2.35
N ALA A 119 -2.18 -11.27 -2.43
CA ALA A 119 -2.08 -10.51 -3.68
C ALA A 119 -0.64 -10.11 -4.05
N GLY A 120 0.33 -10.36 -3.19
CA GLY A 120 1.74 -10.04 -3.44
C GLY A 120 2.24 -8.79 -2.73
N LEU A 121 1.59 -8.39 -1.64
CA LEU A 121 2.01 -7.26 -0.82
C LEU A 121 2.59 -7.75 0.51
N ASP A 122 3.61 -7.07 1.01
CA ASP A 122 4.12 -7.27 2.36
C ASP A 122 3.37 -6.37 3.33
N TRP A 123 3.10 -6.88 4.54
CA TRP A 123 2.45 -6.12 5.59
C TRP A 123 3.43 -5.61 6.64
N GLY A 124 3.40 -4.31 6.92
CA GLY A 124 4.27 -3.68 7.92
C GLY A 124 3.96 -4.05 9.37
N GLY A 125 2.81 -4.65 9.63
CA GLY A 125 2.41 -5.05 10.98
C GLY A 125 3.26 -6.14 11.61
N VAL A 126 4.04 -6.89 10.82
CA VAL A 126 4.95 -7.93 11.29
C VAL A 126 6.39 -7.43 11.47
N TRP A 127 6.66 -6.18 11.16
CA TRP A 127 8.00 -5.61 11.31
C TRP A 127 8.35 -5.43 12.79
N LYS A 128 9.65 -5.38 13.09
CA LYS A 128 10.14 -5.17 14.47
C LYS A 128 9.50 -3.96 15.12
N ARG A 129 9.43 -2.84 14.40
CA ARG A 129 8.60 -1.71 14.76
C ARG A 129 7.38 -1.73 13.87
N ALA A 130 6.27 -2.18 14.41
CA ALA A 130 5.06 -2.44 13.65
C ALA A 130 4.53 -1.20 12.94
N ASP A 131 4.17 -1.36 11.67
CA ASP A 131 3.48 -0.36 10.87
C ASP A 131 2.20 -1.01 10.30
N GLY A 132 1.20 -1.14 11.15
CA GLY A 132 0.01 -1.95 10.90
C GLY A 132 -0.89 -1.44 9.79
N MET A 133 -0.82 -0.15 9.46
CA MET A 133 -1.58 0.43 8.35
C MET A 133 -0.97 0.14 6.98
N HIS A 134 0.31 -0.20 6.94
CA HIS A 134 1.17 -0.18 5.75
C HIS A 134 1.22 -1.52 5.02
N PHE A 135 0.98 -1.49 3.72
CA PHE A 135 1.22 -2.60 2.78
C PHE A 135 2.06 -2.10 1.62
N GLN A 136 3.04 -2.87 1.21
CA GLN A 136 3.94 -2.50 0.12
C GLN A 136 4.18 -3.67 -0.84
N ILE A 137 4.57 -3.35 -2.06
CA ILE A 137 4.94 -4.36 -3.06
C ILE A 137 6.06 -5.27 -2.51
N SER A 138 5.92 -6.58 -2.70
CA SER A 138 6.91 -7.55 -2.20
C SER A 138 8.04 -7.83 -3.19
N LYS A 139 7.81 -7.57 -4.48
CA LYS A 139 8.78 -7.77 -5.57
C LYS A 139 8.68 -6.65 -6.59
N LEU A 140 9.82 -6.27 -7.17
CA LEU A 140 9.86 -5.31 -8.28
C LEU A 140 9.91 -5.98 -9.65
#